data_5f6d3c1a89294e47a57d64eb6d76fe21
#
_entry.id   5f6d3c1a89294e47a57d64eb6d76fe21
#
_cell.length_a   1.000
_cell.length_b   1.000
_cell.length_c   1.000
_cell.angle_alpha   90.00
_cell.angle_beta   90.00
_cell.angle_gamma   90.00
#
_symmetry.space_group_name_H-M   'P 1'
#
loop_
_entity.id
_entity.type
_entity.pdbx_description
1 polymer ?
#
loop_
_entity_poly.entity_id
_entity_poly.type
_entity_poly.pdbx_seq_one_letter_code
_entity_poly.pdbx_strand_id
1 'polypeptide(L)'
;MLITTLALIPFLILKEENRREIGKLNAKQWGMGVLSGFLLSVHYVLWFESLNYTSVASSTVIVCLQPLFALIGGYFIFKEKYSKLALMGCVIAILGSVVIGWGDLQISNEALLGDIMALVAAAIIAGYFMVGQHIRTTLSAIPYSVISFGSGSLFLAIYSLTRNENFIDYPMKTWGAFLGLAFMATILGQFIFTWLLKWLSASIISMSILGEAVGTCILSYFILSEKISLQQGTGIVIILVGLGIFLSQSSKRK
;
A
#
# COMPACT_ATOMS: atom_id res chain seq x y z
N MET A 1 -0.22 -11.89 3.41
CA MET A 1 0.01 -12.29 1.98
C MET A 1 -0.21 -13.78 1.73
N LEU A 2 0.46 -14.73 2.42
CA LEU A 2 0.29 -16.19 2.19
C LEU A 2 -1.16 -16.64 2.34
N ILE A 3 -1.82 -16.30 3.44
CA ILE A 3 -3.24 -16.65 3.69
C ILE A 3 -4.14 -16.12 2.56
N THR A 4 -3.91 -14.89 2.12
CA THR A 4 -4.65 -14.28 1.01
C THR A 4 -4.39 -15.01 -0.31
N THR A 5 -3.13 -15.39 -0.58
CA THR A 5 -2.79 -16.19 -1.77
C THR A 5 -3.57 -17.51 -1.76
N LEU A 6 -3.53 -18.22 -0.62
CA LEU A 6 -4.27 -19.49 -0.46
C LEU A 6 -5.79 -19.30 -0.65
N ALA A 7 -6.34 -18.20 -0.15
CA ALA A 7 -7.77 -17.86 -0.33
C ALA A 7 -8.12 -17.53 -1.79
N LEU A 8 -7.18 -17.01 -2.59
CA LEU A 8 -7.42 -16.69 -4.00
C LEU A 8 -7.20 -17.88 -4.95
N ILE A 9 -6.42 -18.91 -4.56
CA ILE A 9 -6.17 -20.10 -5.37
C ILE A 9 -7.46 -20.81 -5.82
N PRO A 10 -8.49 -21.04 -4.97
CA PRO A 10 -9.74 -21.64 -5.42
C PRO A 10 -10.40 -20.87 -6.57
N PHE A 11 -10.41 -19.52 -6.50
CA PHE A 11 -10.97 -18.67 -7.57
C PHE A 11 -10.14 -18.72 -8.84
N LEU A 12 -8.83 -18.95 -8.72
CA LEU A 12 -7.96 -19.17 -9.86
C LEU A 12 -8.25 -20.50 -10.55
N ILE A 13 -8.43 -21.59 -9.76
CA ILE A 13 -8.63 -22.93 -10.28
C ILE A 13 -10.03 -23.14 -10.81
N LEU A 14 -11.07 -22.63 -10.12
CA LEU A 14 -12.47 -22.87 -10.47
C LEU A 14 -12.92 -22.07 -11.71
N LYS A 15 -12.36 -20.88 -11.93
CA LYS A 15 -12.69 -20.07 -13.10
C LYS A 15 -11.78 -20.41 -14.28
N GLU A 16 -12.36 -20.98 -15.33
CA GLU A 16 -11.63 -21.39 -16.54
C GLU A 16 -10.87 -20.23 -17.20
N GLU A 17 -11.46 -19.01 -17.20
CA GLU A 17 -10.83 -17.80 -17.72
C GLU A 17 -9.51 -17.51 -17.03
N ASN A 18 -9.46 -17.56 -15.69
CA ASN A 18 -8.26 -17.31 -14.91
C ASN A 18 -7.17 -18.36 -15.19
N ARG A 19 -7.54 -19.64 -15.30
CA ARG A 19 -6.61 -20.72 -15.65
C ARG A 19 -6.04 -20.54 -17.06
N ARG A 20 -6.87 -20.16 -18.01
CA ARG A 20 -6.43 -19.88 -19.38
C ARG A 20 -5.50 -18.68 -19.46
N GLU A 21 -5.77 -17.64 -18.67
CA GLU A 21 -4.88 -16.47 -18.59
C GLU A 21 -3.49 -16.86 -18.09
N ILE A 22 -3.39 -17.58 -16.96
CA ILE A 22 -2.08 -18.02 -16.42
C ILE A 22 -1.33 -18.91 -17.42
N GLY A 23 -2.03 -19.84 -18.08
CA GLY A 23 -1.40 -20.73 -19.06
C GLY A 23 -0.87 -20.03 -20.32
N LYS A 24 -1.32 -18.79 -20.59
CA LYS A 24 -0.89 -17.99 -21.74
C LYS A 24 0.13 -16.91 -21.40
N LEU A 25 0.52 -16.78 -20.14
CA LEU A 25 1.47 -15.77 -19.71
C LEU A 25 2.85 -16.02 -20.36
N ASN A 26 3.42 -14.98 -20.93
CA ASN A 26 4.80 -15.00 -21.39
C ASN A 26 5.79 -14.73 -20.24
N ALA A 27 7.07 -14.99 -20.47
CA ALA A 27 8.13 -14.81 -19.47
C ALA A 27 8.19 -13.38 -18.91
N LYS A 28 7.89 -12.36 -19.73
CA LYS A 28 7.87 -10.95 -19.31
C LYS A 28 6.75 -10.69 -18.32
N GLN A 29 5.55 -11.21 -18.56
CA GLN A 29 4.39 -11.06 -17.67
C GLN A 29 4.63 -11.79 -16.34
N TRP A 30 5.19 -13.01 -16.39
CA TRP A 30 5.62 -13.73 -15.19
C TRP A 30 6.65 -12.92 -14.40
N GLY A 31 7.69 -12.41 -15.07
CA GLY A 31 8.73 -11.58 -14.45
C GLY A 31 8.15 -10.32 -13.80
N MET A 32 7.20 -9.66 -14.43
CA MET A 32 6.55 -8.47 -13.87
C MET A 32 5.67 -8.81 -12.65
N GLY A 33 4.95 -9.94 -12.68
CA GLY A 33 4.17 -10.39 -11.54
C GLY A 33 5.06 -10.71 -10.32
N VAL A 34 6.18 -11.41 -10.54
CA VAL A 34 7.18 -11.73 -9.51
C VAL A 34 7.88 -10.46 -9.01
N LEU A 35 8.27 -9.55 -9.91
CA LEU A 35 8.84 -8.25 -9.55
C LEU A 35 7.87 -7.46 -8.65
N SER A 36 6.59 -7.47 -8.98
CA SER A 36 5.56 -6.84 -8.16
C SER A 36 5.53 -7.43 -6.74
N GLY A 37 5.54 -8.76 -6.61
CA GLY A 37 5.61 -9.41 -5.30
C GLY A 37 6.89 -9.11 -4.53
N PHE A 38 8.02 -9.03 -5.22
CA PHE A 38 9.30 -8.61 -4.64
C PHE A 38 9.23 -7.18 -4.11
N LEU A 39 8.74 -6.21 -4.91
CA LEU A 39 8.59 -4.82 -4.50
C LEU A 39 7.68 -4.70 -3.27
N LEU A 40 6.54 -5.42 -3.26
CA LEU A 40 5.63 -5.41 -2.12
C LEU A 40 6.28 -5.98 -0.85
N SER A 41 7.09 -7.02 -0.98
CA SER A 41 7.83 -7.63 0.14
C SER A 41 8.88 -6.69 0.69
N VAL A 42 9.67 -6.07 -0.18
CA VAL A 42 10.72 -5.10 0.23
C VAL A 42 10.07 -3.89 0.91
N HIS A 43 8.93 -3.41 0.38
CA HIS A 43 8.16 -2.36 1.04
C HIS A 43 7.80 -2.75 2.48
N TYR A 44 7.21 -3.93 2.69
CA TYR A 44 6.83 -4.37 4.04
C TYR A 44 8.04 -4.54 4.95
N VAL A 45 9.13 -5.14 4.46
CA VAL A 45 10.35 -5.29 5.26
C VAL A 45 10.86 -3.92 5.70
N LEU A 46 11.03 -2.98 4.78
CA LEU A 46 11.55 -1.66 5.10
C LEU A 46 10.61 -0.88 6.02
N TRP A 47 9.31 -0.95 5.79
CA TRP A 47 8.33 -0.26 6.62
C TRP A 47 8.29 -0.81 8.04
N PHE A 48 8.20 -2.13 8.20
CA PHE A 48 8.16 -2.72 9.54
C PHE A 48 9.50 -2.59 10.26
N GLU A 49 10.64 -2.75 9.58
CA GLU A 49 11.95 -2.52 10.20
C GLU A 49 12.13 -1.05 10.61
N SER A 50 11.56 -0.09 9.88
CA SER A 50 11.62 1.33 10.26
C SER A 50 11.05 1.60 11.65
N LEU A 51 10.03 0.82 12.06
CA LEU A 51 9.37 0.94 13.36
C LEU A 51 10.30 0.58 14.55
N ASN A 52 11.42 -0.10 14.29
CA ASN A 52 12.42 -0.38 15.31
C ASN A 52 13.33 0.83 15.60
N TYR A 53 13.32 1.85 14.72
CA TYR A 53 14.23 2.99 14.79
C TYR A 53 13.50 4.32 14.96
N THR A 54 12.27 4.45 14.43
CA THR A 54 11.48 5.68 14.54
C THR A 54 10.08 5.40 15.11
N SER A 55 9.33 6.44 15.46
CA SER A 55 7.96 6.27 15.95
C SER A 55 7.02 5.77 14.86
N VAL A 56 5.96 5.06 15.27
CA VAL A 56 4.89 4.61 14.36
C VAL A 56 4.31 5.79 13.58
N ALA A 57 4.12 6.94 14.26
CA ALA A 57 3.59 8.14 13.64
C ALA A 57 4.55 8.70 12.59
N SER A 58 5.86 8.83 12.90
CA SER A 58 6.87 9.31 11.94
C SER A 58 6.93 8.42 10.72
N SER A 59 7.10 7.10 10.92
CA SER A 59 7.15 6.12 9.84
C SER A 59 5.90 6.17 8.95
N THR A 60 4.71 6.22 9.56
CA THR A 60 3.44 6.26 8.81
C THR A 60 3.29 7.55 8.00
N VAL A 61 3.62 8.71 8.60
CA VAL A 61 3.58 10.01 7.90
C VAL A 61 4.53 10.01 6.70
N ILE A 62 5.73 9.43 6.85
CA ILE A 62 6.71 9.38 5.76
C ILE A 62 6.24 8.42 4.66
N VAL A 63 5.67 7.27 5.00
CA VAL A 63 5.07 6.36 4.00
C VAL A 63 3.90 7.02 3.27
N CYS A 64 3.17 7.93 3.91
CA CYS A 64 2.15 8.77 3.25
C CYS A 64 2.70 9.71 2.16
N LEU A 65 4.02 9.83 1.99
CA LEU A 65 4.63 10.51 0.83
C LEU A 65 4.60 9.67 -0.47
N GLN A 66 4.16 8.41 -0.40
CA GLN A 66 3.99 7.53 -1.57
C GLN A 66 3.33 8.19 -2.78
N PRO A 67 2.29 9.04 -2.67
CA PRO A 67 1.69 9.71 -3.82
C PRO A 67 2.67 10.58 -4.62
N LEU A 68 3.66 11.20 -3.97
CA LEU A 68 4.68 11.98 -4.68
C LEU A 68 5.47 11.11 -5.65
N PHE A 69 5.91 9.93 -5.20
CA PHE A 69 6.62 8.97 -6.03
C PHE A 69 5.73 8.42 -7.15
N ALA A 70 4.45 8.16 -6.85
CA ALA A 70 3.48 7.73 -7.85
C ALA A 70 3.20 8.81 -8.91
N LEU A 71 3.11 10.08 -8.53
CA LEU A 71 2.95 11.22 -9.45
C LEU A 71 4.19 11.40 -10.34
N ILE A 72 5.39 11.32 -9.75
CA ILE A 72 6.65 11.39 -10.49
C ILE A 72 6.73 10.23 -11.50
N GLY A 73 6.51 9.00 -11.06
CA GLY A 73 6.52 7.84 -11.93
C GLY A 73 5.41 7.86 -12.99
N GLY A 74 4.21 8.31 -12.63
CA GLY A 74 3.09 8.52 -13.54
C GLY A 74 3.43 9.50 -14.66
N TYR A 75 4.09 10.60 -14.32
CA TYR A 75 4.53 11.59 -15.30
C TYR A 75 5.60 11.02 -16.25
N PHE A 76 6.66 10.39 -15.72
CA PHE A 76 7.79 9.92 -16.55
C PHE A 76 7.48 8.63 -17.30
N ILE A 77 6.81 7.65 -16.68
CA ILE A 77 6.58 6.31 -17.24
C ILE A 77 5.31 6.27 -18.07
N PHE A 78 4.20 6.80 -17.54
CA PHE A 78 2.88 6.73 -18.19
C PHE A 78 2.51 8.00 -18.94
N LYS A 79 3.38 9.05 -18.90
CA LYS A 79 3.13 10.35 -19.52
C LYS A 79 1.85 11.02 -18.99
N GLU A 80 1.48 10.71 -17.75
CA GLU A 80 0.35 11.34 -17.08
C GLU A 80 0.62 12.84 -16.90
N LYS A 81 -0.42 13.64 -17.11
CA LYS A 81 -0.32 15.09 -16.88
C LYS A 81 -1.19 15.45 -15.68
N TYR A 82 -0.70 16.27 -14.82
CA TYR A 82 -1.44 16.71 -13.63
C TYR A 82 -1.73 18.20 -13.74
N SER A 83 -2.93 18.62 -13.33
CA SER A 83 -3.22 20.06 -13.20
C SER A 83 -2.51 20.61 -11.96
N LYS A 84 -2.20 21.91 -11.96
CA LYS A 84 -1.62 22.57 -10.78
C LYS A 84 -2.52 22.38 -9.54
N LEU A 85 -3.84 22.39 -9.75
CA LEU A 85 -4.81 22.18 -8.66
C LEU A 85 -4.78 20.74 -8.11
N ALA A 86 -4.57 19.72 -8.96
CA ALA A 86 -4.35 18.37 -8.49
C ALA A 86 -3.07 18.25 -7.64
N LEU A 87 -1.97 18.85 -8.08
CA LEU A 87 -0.72 18.87 -7.30
C LEU A 87 -0.89 19.58 -5.97
N MET A 88 -1.62 20.71 -5.95
CA MET A 88 -1.97 21.40 -4.69
C MET A 88 -2.79 20.49 -3.77
N GLY A 89 -3.80 19.79 -4.31
CA GLY A 89 -4.59 18.82 -3.53
C GLY A 89 -3.73 17.72 -2.90
N CYS A 90 -2.73 17.22 -3.64
CA CYS A 90 -1.76 16.25 -3.12
C CYS A 90 -0.95 16.83 -1.95
N VAL A 91 -0.38 18.02 -2.11
CA VAL A 91 0.39 18.68 -1.05
C VAL A 91 -0.47 18.94 0.19
N ILE A 92 -1.69 19.43 0.02
CA ILE A 92 -2.65 19.65 1.12
C ILE A 92 -2.93 18.35 1.87
N ALA A 93 -3.20 17.25 1.15
CA ALA A 93 -3.49 15.96 1.79
C ALA A 93 -2.28 15.41 2.57
N ILE A 94 -1.07 15.55 2.03
CA ILE A 94 0.18 15.17 2.72
C ILE A 94 0.38 16.03 3.98
N LEU A 95 0.16 17.33 3.91
CA LEU A 95 0.24 18.20 5.09
C LEU A 95 -0.77 17.78 6.16
N GLY A 96 -1.95 17.32 5.77
CA GLY A 96 -2.94 16.77 6.71
C GLY A 96 -2.44 15.51 7.44
N SER A 97 -1.74 14.60 6.76
CA SER A 97 -1.14 13.42 7.41
C SER A 97 0.00 13.80 8.36
N VAL A 98 0.82 14.79 8.00
CA VAL A 98 1.83 15.37 8.89
C VAL A 98 1.19 15.95 10.16
N VAL A 99 0.08 16.68 10.02
CA VAL A 99 -0.65 17.22 11.18
C VAL A 99 -1.14 16.14 12.12
N ILE A 100 -1.64 15.01 11.58
CA ILE A 100 -2.07 13.86 12.42
C ILE A 100 -0.91 13.32 13.25
N GLY A 101 0.25 13.11 12.64
CA GLY A 101 1.43 12.51 13.30
C GLY A 101 2.32 13.50 14.07
N TRP A 102 2.04 14.79 14.02
CA TRP A 102 2.97 15.83 14.52
C TRP A 102 3.37 15.68 16.01
N GLY A 103 2.44 15.24 16.84
CA GLY A 103 2.68 15.09 18.28
C GLY A 103 3.64 13.97 18.66
N ASP A 104 3.81 12.99 17.77
CA ASP A 104 4.59 11.76 18.01
C ASP A 104 5.89 11.69 17.19
N LEU A 105 6.22 12.78 16.46
CA LEU A 105 7.45 12.85 15.68
C LEU A 105 8.67 12.85 16.60
N GLN A 106 9.59 11.92 16.38
CA GLN A 106 10.85 11.83 17.10
C GLN A 106 11.99 12.30 16.21
N ILE A 107 12.92 13.08 16.81
CA ILE A 107 14.12 13.58 16.13
C ILE A 107 15.33 13.04 16.87
N SER A 108 16.00 12.02 16.30
CA SER A 108 17.27 11.47 16.76
C SER A 108 18.04 10.91 15.55
N ASN A 109 19.34 10.61 15.75
CA ASN A 109 20.12 9.98 14.67
C ASN A 109 19.62 8.56 14.33
N GLU A 110 19.09 7.83 15.30
CA GLU A 110 18.49 6.52 15.08
C GLU A 110 17.16 6.65 14.35
N ALA A 111 16.32 7.63 14.71
CA ALA A 111 15.08 7.93 14.03
C ALA A 111 15.29 8.28 12.55
N LEU A 112 16.38 8.97 12.22
CA LEU A 112 16.72 9.29 10.83
C LEU A 112 16.89 8.04 9.96
N LEU A 113 17.48 6.96 10.49
CA LEU A 113 17.59 5.69 9.76
C LEU A 113 16.20 5.10 9.48
N GLY A 114 15.33 5.05 10.50
CA GLY A 114 13.95 4.59 10.34
C GLY A 114 13.17 5.44 9.34
N ASP A 115 13.35 6.74 9.37
CA ASP A 115 12.69 7.69 8.45
C ASP A 115 13.16 7.50 7.00
N ILE A 116 14.46 7.25 6.77
CA ILE A 116 14.99 6.91 5.45
C ILE A 116 14.41 5.57 4.97
N MET A 117 14.34 4.56 5.83
CA MET A 117 13.74 3.26 5.48
C MET A 117 12.25 3.44 5.09
N ALA A 118 11.48 4.22 5.84
CA ALA A 118 10.09 4.53 5.54
C ALA A 118 9.93 5.29 4.21
N LEU A 119 10.83 6.24 3.91
CA LEU A 119 10.83 6.99 2.65
C LEU A 119 11.13 6.08 1.45
N VAL A 120 12.11 5.19 1.58
CA VAL A 120 12.40 4.18 0.54
C VAL A 120 11.24 3.22 0.38
N ALA A 121 10.60 2.80 1.48
CA ALA A 121 9.39 1.98 1.44
C ALA A 121 8.26 2.66 0.67
N ALA A 122 8.05 3.98 0.88
CA ALA A 122 7.07 4.78 0.13
C ALA A 122 7.35 4.80 -1.38
N ALA A 123 8.60 4.94 -1.78
CA ALA A 123 9.00 4.90 -3.20
C ALA A 123 8.77 3.50 -3.81
N ILE A 124 9.11 2.45 -3.07
CA ILE A 124 8.97 1.06 -3.53
C ILE A 124 7.50 0.66 -3.70
N ILE A 125 6.61 1.03 -2.77
CA ILE A 125 5.18 0.70 -2.91
C ILE A 125 4.55 1.48 -4.07
N ALA A 126 4.99 2.70 -4.35
CA ALA A 126 4.60 3.41 -5.57
C ALA A 126 5.03 2.63 -6.82
N GLY A 127 6.25 2.08 -6.84
CA GLY A 127 6.74 1.19 -7.89
C GLY A 127 5.89 -0.07 -8.06
N TYR A 128 5.49 -0.70 -6.95
CA TYR A 128 4.56 -1.83 -6.97
C TYR A 128 3.25 -1.50 -7.70
N PHE A 129 2.62 -0.37 -7.37
CA PHE A 129 1.38 0.04 -8.03
C PHE A 129 1.59 0.40 -9.49
N MET A 130 2.73 0.98 -9.87
CA MET A 130 3.07 1.26 -11.27
C MET A 130 3.25 -0.04 -12.09
N VAL A 131 3.94 -1.05 -11.56
CA VAL A 131 4.04 -2.38 -12.19
C VAL A 131 2.64 -2.99 -12.31
N GLY A 132 1.85 -2.90 -11.25
CA GLY A 132 0.45 -3.34 -11.23
C GLY A 132 -0.38 -2.63 -12.30
N GLN A 133 -0.32 -1.31 -12.41
CA GLN A 133 -1.03 -0.53 -13.45
C GLN A 133 -0.68 -1.03 -14.86
N HIS A 134 0.58 -1.29 -15.12
CA HIS A 134 1.01 -1.79 -16.43
C HIS A 134 0.47 -3.19 -16.72
N ILE A 135 0.65 -4.15 -15.81
CA ILE A 135 0.28 -5.55 -16.07
C ILE A 135 -1.24 -5.76 -16.03
N ARG A 136 -1.97 -4.97 -15.24
CA ARG A 136 -3.43 -5.04 -15.12
C ARG A 136 -4.17 -4.62 -16.41
N THR A 137 -3.50 -4.04 -17.37
CA THR A 137 -4.07 -3.81 -18.71
C THR A 137 -4.32 -5.10 -19.48
N THR A 138 -3.60 -6.17 -19.17
CA THR A 138 -3.61 -7.44 -19.90
C THR A 138 -3.95 -8.65 -19.05
N LEU A 139 -3.82 -8.55 -17.74
CA LEU A 139 -4.01 -9.66 -16.81
C LEU A 139 -5.13 -9.35 -15.80
N SER A 140 -6.00 -10.31 -15.54
CA SER A 140 -7.08 -10.20 -14.56
C SER A 140 -6.53 -10.08 -13.13
N ALA A 141 -7.37 -9.55 -12.20
CA ALA A 141 -6.92 -9.28 -10.83
C ALA A 141 -6.49 -10.54 -10.08
N ILE A 142 -7.25 -11.64 -10.20
CA ILE A 142 -6.98 -12.88 -9.47
C ILE A 142 -5.66 -13.52 -9.91
N PRO A 143 -5.41 -13.81 -11.22
CA PRO A 143 -4.12 -14.30 -11.68
C PRO A 143 -2.94 -13.43 -11.26
N TYR A 144 -3.06 -12.11 -11.45
CA TYR A 144 -2.00 -11.18 -11.05
C TYR A 144 -1.74 -11.22 -9.54
N SER A 145 -2.79 -11.16 -8.72
CA SER A 145 -2.63 -11.16 -7.26
C SER A 145 -2.07 -12.47 -6.72
N VAL A 146 -2.46 -13.62 -7.29
CA VAL A 146 -1.88 -14.92 -6.90
C VAL A 146 -0.38 -14.95 -7.20
N ILE A 147 0.06 -14.46 -8.36
CA ILE A 147 1.49 -14.40 -8.69
C ILE A 147 2.21 -13.41 -7.76
N SER A 148 1.68 -12.20 -7.62
CA SER A 148 2.31 -11.14 -6.83
C SER A 148 2.34 -11.47 -5.33
N PHE A 149 1.20 -11.83 -4.73
CA PHE A 149 1.16 -12.16 -3.30
C PHE A 149 1.84 -13.50 -3.00
N GLY A 150 1.79 -14.46 -3.93
CA GLY A 150 2.46 -15.75 -3.79
C GLY A 150 3.98 -15.59 -3.80
N SER A 151 4.54 -14.91 -4.80
CA SER A 151 5.97 -14.61 -4.85
C SER A 151 6.39 -13.71 -3.69
N GLY A 152 5.59 -12.71 -3.34
CA GLY A 152 5.85 -11.86 -2.19
C GLY A 152 5.87 -12.63 -0.87
N SER A 153 4.96 -13.60 -0.70
CA SER A 153 4.98 -14.49 0.48
C SER A 153 6.26 -15.32 0.55
N LEU A 154 6.76 -15.79 -0.61
CA LEU A 154 8.02 -16.52 -0.67
C LEU A 154 9.22 -15.64 -0.27
N PHE A 155 9.29 -14.41 -0.80
CA PHE A 155 10.35 -13.48 -0.42
C PHE A 155 10.32 -13.13 1.07
N LEU A 156 9.13 -12.88 1.64
CA LEU A 156 8.98 -12.64 3.08
C LEU A 156 9.35 -13.88 3.92
N ALA A 157 8.98 -15.08 3.47
CA ALA A 157 9.37 -16.31 4.15
C ALA A 157 10.90 -16.49 4.17
N ILE A 158 11.58 -16.23 3.04
CA ILE A 158 13.04 -16.26 2.97
C ILE A 158 13.64 -15.23 3.93
N TYR A 159 13.11 -14.01 3.96
CA TYR A 159 13.57 -12.97 4.89
C TYR A 159 13.40 -13.40 6.35
N SER A 160 12.22 -13.91 6.74
CA SER A 160 11.94 -14.38 8.09
C SER A 160 12.86 -15.53 8.51
N LEU A 161 13.19 -16.44 7.58
CA LEU A 161 14.17 -17.50 7.83
C LEU A 161 15.57 -16.96 8.12
N THR A 162 16.00 -15.90 7.43
CA THR A 162 17.31 -15.25 7.71
C THR A 162 17.35 -14.57 9.07
N ARG A 163 16.18 -14.18 9.60
CA ARG A 163 16.03 -13.58 10.94
C ARG A 163 15.80 -14.62 12.04
N ASN A 164 15.75 -15.91 11.70
CA ASN A 164 15.41 -17.00 12.62
C ASN A 164 14.04 -16.81 13.29
N GLU A 165 13.08 -16.18 12.59
CA GLU A 165 11.74 -15.98 13.12
C GLU A 165 10.94 -17.29 13.14
N ASN A 166 10.12 -17.44 14.17
CA ASN A 166 9.23 -18.58 14.29
C ASN A 166 7.98 -18.41 13.40
N PHE A 167 7.54 -19.47 12.71
CA PHE A 167 6.37 -19.42 11.82
C PHE A 167 5.09 -19.97 12.43
N ILE A 168 5.20 -20.77 13.49
CA ILE A 168 4.08 -21.61 13.94
C ILE A 168 3.75 -21.42 15.42
N ASP A 169 4.76 -21.17 16.25
CA ASP A 169 4.59 -21.12 17.70
C ASP A 169 4.13 -19.72 18.17
N TYR A 170 2.86 -19.43 17.85
CA TYR A 170 2.20 -18.19 18.27
C TYR A 170 0.90 -18.48 19.03
N PRO A 171 0.57 -17.67 20.06
CA PRO A 171 -0.72 -17.77 20.74
C PRO A 171 -1.91 -17.65 19.77
N MET A 172 -3.04 -18.28 20.09
CA MET A 172 -4.26 -18.23 19.26
C MET A 172 -4.73 -16.80 18.97
N LYS A 173 -4.55 -15.87 19.94
CA LYS A 173 -4.84 -14.43 19.74
C LYS A 173 -4.04 -13.83 18.58
N THR A 174 -2.76 -14.20 18.45
CA THR A 174 -1.88 -13.74 17.37
C THR A 174 -2.32 -14.32 16.01
N TRP A 175 -2.74 -15.60 15.99
CA TRP A 175 -3.33 -16.19 14.78
C TRP A 175 -4.61 -15.47 14.36
N GLY A 176 -5.46 -15.07 15.32
CA GLY A 176 -6.63 -14.22 15.04
C GLY A 176 -6.25 -12.88 14.41
N ALA A 177 -5.18 -12.23 14.90
CA ALA A 177 -4.66 -11.00 14.31
C ALA A 177 -4.10 -11.23 12.88
N PHE A 178 -3.38 -12.32 12.63
CA PHE A 178 -2.92 -12.68 11.29
C PHE A 178 -4.06 -12.89 10.29
N LEU A 179 -5.13 -13.57 10.71
CA LEU A 179 -6.34 -13.73 9.89
C LEU A 179 -7.03 -12.39 9.64
N GLY A 180 -7.14 -11.55 10.68
CA GLY A 180 -7.69 -10.19 10.55
C GLY A 180 -6.89 -9.34 9.55
N LEU A 181 -5.57 -9.32 9.64
CA LEU A 181 -4.69 -8.63 8.69
C LEU A 181 -4.80 -9.20 7.27
N ALA A 182 -4.88 -10.52 7.13
CA ALA A 182 -5.03 -11.15 5.81
C ALA A 182 -6.35 -10.76 5.16
N PHE A 183 -7.44 -10.72 5.92
CA PHE A 183 -8.75 -10.39 5.40
C PHE A 183 -8.94 -8.87 5.22
N MET A 184 -8.74 -8.08 6.28
CA MET A 184 -9.02 -6.64 6.26
C MET A 184 -7.98 -5.87 5.45
N ALA A 185 -6.68 -6.02 5.77
CA ALA A 185 -5.64 -5.24 5.11
C ALA A 185 -5.28 -5.79 3.73
N THR A 186 -5.19 -7.13 3.56
CA THR A 186 -4.72 -7.67 2.28
C THR A 186 -5.87 -7.91 1.30
N ILE A 187 -7.00 -8.53 1.70
CA ILE A 187 -8.12 -8.77 0.77
C ILE A 187 -8.92 -7.50 0.55
N LEU A 188 -9.44 -6.87 1.61
CA LEU A 188 -10.29 -5.68 1.48
C LEU A 188 -9.49 -4.40 1.20
N GLY A 189 -8.20 -4.37 1.47
CA GLY A 189 -7.31 -3.25 1.13
C GLY A 189 -6.53 -3.54 -0.17
N GLN A 190 -5.40 -4.21 -0.05
CA GLN A 190 -4.41 -4.36 -1.12
C GLN A 190 -4.95 -5.03 -2.39
N PHE A 191 -5.78 -6.08 -2.27
CA PHE A 191 -6.38 -6.74 -3.43
C PHE A 191 -7.39 -5.83 -4.13
N ILE A 192 -8.20 -5.05 -3.40
CA ILE A 192 -9.14 -4.09 -4.00
C ILE A 192 -8.38 -3.01 -4.76
N PHE A 193 -7.31 -2.45 -4.20
CA PHE A 193 -6.47 -1.49 -4.92
C PHE A 193 -5.85 -2.11 -6.18
N THR A 194 -5.36 -3.33 -6.08
CA THR A 194 -4.86 -4.10 -7.23
C THR A 194 -5.94 -4.32 -8.29
N TRP A 195 -7.17 -4.61 -7.88
CA TRP A 195 -8.31 -4.76 -8.80
C TRP A 195 -8.64 -3.45 -9.49
N LEU A 196 -8.64 -2.33 -8.77
CA LEU A 196 -8.92 -0.99 -9.28
C LEU A 196 -7.87 -0.47 -10.27
N LEU A 197 -6.62 -0.98 -10.23
CA LEU A 197 -5.56 -0.60 -11.19
C LEU A 197 -5.91 -0.86 -12.66
N LYS A 198 -6.96 -1.62 -12.94
CA LYS A 198 -7.47 -1.77 -14.32
C LYS A 198 -8.09 -0.47 -14.86
N TRP A 199 -8.66 0.35 -13.98
CA TRP A 199 -9.43 1.55 -14.36
C TRP A 199 -8.82 2.84 -13.81
N LEU A 200 -8.07 2.75 -12.74
CA LEU A 200 -7.45 3.89 -12.05
C LEU A 200 -5.93 3.80 -12.14
N SER A 201 -5.29 4.96 -12.25
CA SER A 201 -3.82 5.00 -12.24
C SER A 201 -3.26 4.76 -10.85
N ALA A 202 -1.98 4.35 -10.80
CA ALA A 202 -1.22 4.20 -9.56
C ALA A 202 -1.22 5.49 -8.74
N SER A 203 -1.20 6.65 -9.40
CA SER A 203 -1.25 7.96 -8.75
C SER A 203 -2.58 8.20 -8.01
N ILE A 204 -3.72 7.82 -8.63
CA ILE A 204 -5.04 7.95 -8.00
C ILE A 204 -5.15 7.00 -6.82
N ILE A 205 -4.69 5.76 -6.96
CA ILE A 205 -4.70 4.76 -5.87
C ILE A 205 -3.82 5.22 -4.71
N SER A 206 -2.59 5.66 -5.00
CA SER A 206 -1.67 6.16 -3.98
C SER A 206 -2.24 7.36 -3.23
N MET A 207 -2.92 8.27 -3.92
CA MET A 207 -3.64 9.37 -3.27
C MET A 207 -4.79 8.87 -2.38
N SER A 208 -5.54 7.86 -2.82
CA SER A 208 -6.66 7.31 -2.05
C SER A 208 -6.20 6.64 -0.74
N ILE A 209 -4.97 6.12 -0.70
CA ILE A 209 -4.36 5.53 0.50
C ILE A 209 -4.16 6.57 1.61
N LEU A 210 -4.01 7.88 1.30
CA LEU A 210 -4.00 8.91 2.32
C LEU A 210 -5.29 8.94 3.17
N GLY A 211 -6.39 8.47 2.61
CA GLY A 211 -7.65 8.27 3.34
C GLY A 211 -7.57 7.18 4.42
N GLU A 212 -6.54 6.32 4.40
CA GLU A 212 -6.30 5.30 5.43
C GLU A 212 -6.06 5.93 6.80
N ALA A 213 -5.32 7.04 6.86
CA ALA A 213 -5.13 7.78 8.11
C ALA A 213 -6.46 8.26 8.73
N VAL A 214 -7.40 8.68 7.88
CA VAL A 214 -8.76 9.05 8.31
C VAL A 214 -9.51 7.81 8.81
N GLY A 215 -9.48 6.72 8.05
CA GLY A 215 -10.11 5.45 8.42
C GLY A 215 -9.57 4.90 9.75
N THR A 216 -8.26 4.98 9.96
CA THR A 216 -7.60 4.53 11.19
C THR A 216 -8.09 5.33 12.40
N CYS A 217 -8.15 6.65 12.32
CA CYS A 217 -8.69 7.49 13.42
C CYS A 217 -10.15 7.14 13.75
N ILE A 218 -10.98 6.92 12.73
CA ILE A 218 -12.38 6.54 12.92
C ILE A 218 -12.48 5.16 13.59
N LEU A 219 -11.72 4.17 13.11
CA LEU A 219 -11.73 2.83 13.69
C LEU A 219 -11.19 2.80 15.12
N SER A 220 -10.14 3.56 15.44
CA SER A 220 -9.63 3.70 16.81
C SER A 220 -10.68 4.27 17.74
N TYR A 221 -11.44 5.25 17.29
CA TYR A 221 -12.54 5.80 18.09
C TYR A 221 -13.62 4.75 18.42
N PHE A 222 -14.07 3.98 17.43
CA PHE A 222 -15.15 3.00 17.63
C PHE A 222 -14.69 1.69 18.27
N ILE A 223 -13.49 1.20 17.95
CA ILE A 223 -13.02 -0.13 18.38
C ILE A 223 -12.22 -0.02 19.68
N LEU A 224 -11.36 1.00 19.79
CA LEU A 224 -10.46 1.17 20.94
C LEU A 224 -10.99 2.20 21.94
N SER A 225 -12.12 2.86 21.64
CA SER A 225 -12.69 3.95 22.45
C SER A 225 -11.71 5.12 22.66
N GLU A 226 -10.77 5.31 21.73
CA GLU A 226 -9.81 6.42 21.76
C GLU A 226 -10.50 7.71 21.32
N LYS A 227 -10.27 8.81 22.06
CA LYS A 227 -10.83 10.11 21.71
C LYS A 227 -10.00 10.72 20.57
N ILE A 228 -10.67 11.12 19.50
CA ILE A 228 -10.01 11.89 18.43
C ILE A 228 -9.61 13.26 18.99
N SER A 229 -8.31 13.55 19.01
CA SER A 229 -7.81 14.85 19.44
C SER A 229 -8.19 15.95 18.44
N LEU A 230 -8.18 17.21 18.89
CA LEU A 230 -8.41 18.35 17.99
C LEU A 230 -7.41 18.36 16.82
N GLN A 231 -6.15 18.00 17.09
CA GLN A 231 -5.10 17.89 16.10
C GLN A 231 -5.43 16.81 15.04
N GLN A 232 -5.82 15.62 15.47
CA GLN A 232 -6.25 14.55 14.55
C GLN A 232 -7.48 14.97 13.74
N GLY A 233 -8.48 15.59 14.38
CA GLY A 233 -9.66 16.11 13.69
C GLY A 233 -9.33 17.15 12.61
N THR A 234 -8.41 18.07 12.89
CA THR A 234 -7.95 19.06 11.89
C THR A 234 -7.20 18.39 10.74
N GLY A 235 -6.31 17.44 11.03
CA GLY A 235 -5.58 16.69 10.01
C GLY A 235 -6.52 15.88 9.10
N ILE A 236 -7.54 15.24 9.66
CA ILE A 236 -8.60 14.54 8.90
C ILE A 236 -9.27 15.48 7.90
N VAL A 237 -9.71 16.66 8.34
CA VAL A 237 -10.36 17.64 7.45
C VAL A 237 -9.42 18.06 6.33
N ILE A 238 -8.15 18.35 6.64
CA ILE A 238 -7.14 18.74 5.65
C ILE A 238 -6.92 17.60 4.61
N ILE A 239 -6.81 16.35 5.04
CA ILE A 239 -6.69 15.19 4.13
C ILE A 239 -7.90 15.12 3.20
N LEU A 240 -9.11 15.18 3.76
CA LEU A 240 -10.32 15.05 2.95
C LEU A 240 -10.48 16.17 1.93
N VAL A 241 -10.13 17.41 2.29
CA VAL A 241 -10.11 18.55 1.37
C VAL A 241 -9.08 18.33 0.26
N GLY A 242 -7.85 17.94 0.62
CA GLY A 242 -6.79 17.67 -0.36
C GLY A 242 -7.17 16.54 -1.34
N LEU A 243 -7.70 15.43 -0.84
CA LEU A 243 -8.20 14.33 -1.65
C LEU A 243 -9.35 14.76 -2.56
N GLY A 244 -10.32 15.50 -2.04
CA GLY A 244 -11.44 16.03 -2.82
C GLY A 244 -10.97 16.89 -3.98
N ILE A 245 -10.02 17.81 -3.74
CA ILE A 245 -9.41 18.63 -4.79
C ILE A 245 -8.70 17.74 -5.83
N PHE A 246 -7.85 16.81 -5.41
CA PHE A 246 -7.12 15.93 -6.32
C PHE A 246 -8.06 15.10 -7.20
N LEU A 247 -9.01 14.39 -6.59
CA LEU A 247 -9.92 13.49 -7.28
C LEU A 247 -10.85 14.24 -8.24
N SER A 248 -11.32 15.44 -7.88
CA SER A 248 -12.14 16.28 -8.75
C SER A 248 -11.44 16.70 -10.05
N GLN A 249 -10.11 16.85 -10.01
CA GLN A 249 -9.31 17.18 -11.19
C GLN A 249 -8.95 15.94 -12.02
N SER A 250 -8.79 14.78 -11.37
CA SER A 250 -8.50 13.52 -12.07
C SER A 250 -9.70 12.99 -12.84
N SER A 251 -10.92 13.21 -12.37
CA SER A 251 -12.16 12.81 -13.03
C SER A 251 -12.47 13.59 -14.33
N LYS A 252 -11.96 14.80 -14.49
CA LYS A 252 -12.22 15.67 -15.67
C LYS A 252 -11.39 15.31 -16.91
N ARG A 253 -10.56 14.27 -16.84
CA ARG A 253 -9.61 13.88 -17.90
C ARG A 253 -9.87 12.54 -18.56
N LYS A 254 -11.08 12.04 -18.46
CA LYS A 254 -11.54 10.90 -19.28
C LYS A 254 -12.04 11.35 -20.66
#